data_f23d85c23ab160276eb2b4007164375a
#
_entry.id   f23d85c23ab160276eb2b4007164375a
#
_cell.length_a   1.000
_cell.length_b   1.000
_cell.length_c   1.000
_cell.angle_alpha   90.00
_cell.angle_beta   90.00
_cell.angle_gamma   90.00
#
_symmetry.space_group_name_H-M   'P 1'
#
loop_
_entity.id
_entity.type
_entity.pdbx_description
1 polymer ?
#
loop_
_entity_poly.entity_id
_entity_poly.type
_entity_poly.pdbx_seq_one_letter_code
_entity_poly.pdbx_strand_id
1 'polypeptide(L)'
;MRWLSTVWLWLALASLAGAQERQLYSYAMRHALPEQVLPVLTAQISDSSSITPYQQQLVLNVTPAEYKRILELLGQLDVAPRSLLISVRNRSDGSSEDSRYGVEGRVGTGAVRVESGTPARRGEVRVGVDQRARTESGTGTQQVRALENVPALISAGNVYPVRTDRYGSRELVPVTSGFYATVRIVADEVIVDVDQHANRMQGRDIQTQGLQTQVRGHLGSWIPLGNLQSNSQENQRGIAAYGGGSATSSTDLAIKVELAE
;
A
#
# COMPACT_ATOMS: atom_id res chain seq x y z
N MET A 1 -49.14 68.48 14.54
CA MET A 1 -48.36 67.67 15.51
C MET A 1 -48.82 66.22 15.65
N ARG A 2 -49.54 65.66 14.69
CA ARG A 2 -50.06 64.26 14.79
C ARG A 2 -49.44 63.29 13.81
N TRP A 3 -48.47 63.71 12.98
CA TRP A 3 -47.81 62.90 12.01
C TRP A 3 -46.44 62.32 12.50
N LEU A 4 -45.88 62.92 13.50
CA LEU A 4 -44.60 62.46 14.09
C LEU A 4 -44.75 61.22 14.98
N SER A 5 -45.92 60.99 15.58
CA SER A 5 -46.21 59.85 16.45
C SER A 5 -46.38 58.53 15.70
N THR A 6 -46.81 58.55 14.45
CA THR A 6 -47.03 57.35 13.62
C THR A 6 -45.70 56.79 13.05
N VAL A 7 -44.70 57.66 12.78
CA VAL A 7 -43.38 57.24 12.30
C VAL A 7 -42.60 56.50 13.40
N TRP A 8 -42.72 56.95 14.64
CA TRP A 8 -42.05 56.28 15.76
C TRP A 8 -42.67 54.91 16.09
N LEU A 9 -43.96 54.67 15.82
CA LEU A 9 -44.59 53.39 16.01
C LEU A 9 -44.14 52.36 14.97
N TRP A 10 -43.89 52.77 13.73
CA TRP A 10 -43.35 51.92 12.66
C TRP A 10 -41.87 51.59 12.87
N LEU A 11 -41.09 52.49 13.44
CA LEU A 11 -39.70 52.24 13.74
C LEU A 11 -39.50 51.26 14.91
N ALA A 12 -40.43 51.25 15.89
CA ALA A 12 -40.40 50.30 17.01
C ALA A 12 -40.85 48.87 16.61
N LEU A 13 -41.65 48.71 15.57
CA LEU A 13 -42.05 47.40 15.06
C LEU A 13 -40.96 46.73 14.20
N ALA A 14 -40.04 47.51 13.62
CA ALA A 14 -38.91 46.97 12.80
C ALA A 14 -37.82 46.34 13.64
N SER A 15 -37.73 46.59 14.94
CA SER A 15 -36.73 46.02 15.83
C SER A 15 -37.10 44.66 16.45
N LEU A 16 -38.28 44.11 16.16
CA LEU A 16 -38.66 42.73 16.53
C LEU A 16 -38.21 41.69 15.47
N ALA A 17 -37.47 42.08 14.46
CA ALA A 17 -36.91 41.15 13.47
C ALA A 17 -35.81 40.31 14.10
N GLY A 18 -36.21 39.23 14.78
CA GLY A 18 -35.53 37.96 14.75
C GLY A 18 -34.23 37.83 15.51
N ALA A 19 -34.25 37.95 16.83
CA ALA A 19 -33.34 37.14 17.61
C ALA A 19 -33.82 35.67 17.47
N GLN A 20 -33.33 34.96 16.46
CA GLN A 20 -33.60 33.52 16.37
C GLN A 20 -32.93 32.86 17.58
N GLU A 21 -33.77 32.43 18.53
CA GLU A 21 -33.36 31.78 19.76
C GLU A 21 -32.60 30.51 19.44
N ARG A 22 -31.37 30.40 19.89
CA ARG A 22 -30.57 29.20 19.73
C ARG A 22 -31.00 28.17 20.75
N GLN A 23 -30.96 26.95 20.31
CA GLN A 23 -31.33 25.81 21.16
C GLN A 23 -30.18 24.79 21.12
N LEU A 24 -30.06 24.06 22.21
CA LEU A 24 -29.10 22.98 22.33
C LEU A 24 -29.75 21.69 21.83
N TYR A 25 -29.12 21.13 20.79
CA TYR A 25 -29.50 19.82 20.24
C TYR A 25 -28.37 18.84 20.40
N SER A 26 -28.67 17.55 20.47
CA SER A 26 -27.67 16.48 20.40
C SER A 26 -28.04 15.52 19.27
N TYR A 27 -27.06 15.12 18.49
CA TYR A 27 -27.20 14.13 17.42
C TYR A 27 -26.20 13.01 17.63
N ALA A 28 -26.68 11.77 17.77
CA ALA A 28 -25.83 10.59 17.91
C ALA A 28 -25.43 10.08 16.53
N MET A 29 -24.14 10.09 16.25
CA MET A 29 -23.58 9.54 15.02
C MET A 29 -23.64 8.01 15.06
N ARG A 30 -23.95 7.37 13.92
CA ARG A 30 -24.08 5.92 13.81
C ARG A 30 -22.88 5.27 13.11
N HIS A 31 -22.34 5.94 12.12
CA HIS A 31 -21.34 5.36 11.21
C HIS A 31 -20.08 6.22 11.08
N ALA A 32 -20.25 7.53 10.97
CA ALA A 32 -19.11 8.44 10.83
C ALA A 32 -18.60 8.92 12.20
N LEU A 33 -17.32 9.27 12.27
CA LEU A 33 -16.76 9.91 13.47
C LEU A 33 -17.12 11.40 13.47
N PRO A 34 -17.55 11.97 14.63
CA PRO A 34 -17.89 13.39 14.74
C PRO A 34 -16.79 14.33 14.22
N GLU A 35 -15.52 14.00 14.47
CA GLU A 35 -14.37 14.80 14.05
C GLU A 35 -14.23 14.90 12.52
N GLN A 36 -14.66 13.88 11.78
CA GLN A 36 -14.57 13.84 10.31
C GLN A 36 -15.61 14.75 9.65
N VAL A 37 -16.79 14.88 10.22
CA VAL A 37 -17.90 15.69 9.67
C VAL A 37 -17.87 17.14 10.17
N LEU A 38 -17.21 17.39 11.30
CA LEU A 38 -17.13 18.70 11.95
C LEU A 38 -16.70 19.83 10.99
N PRO A 39 -15.63 19.72 10.16
CA PRO A 39 -15.22 20.80 9.27
C PRO A 39 -16.27 21.17 8.23
N VAL A 40 -17.04 20.19 7.75
CA VAL A 40 -18.10 20.42 6.77
C VAL A 40 -19.30 21.10 7.41
N LEU A 41 -19.65 20.70 8.63
CA LEU A 41 -20.80 21.27 9.36
C LEU A 41 -20.52 22.68 9.88
N THR A 42 -19.29 22.96 10.34
CA THR A 42 -18.93 24.31 10.82
C THR A 42 -18.97 25.36 9.72
N ALA A 43 -18.73 24.97 8.47
CA ALA A 43 -18.87 25.86 7.32
C ALA A 43 -20.32 26.24 6.99
N GLN A 44 -21.31 25.57 7.59
CA GLN A 44 -22.75 25.78 7.31
C GLN A 44 -23.50 26.53 8.42
N ILE A 45 -22.82 26.88 9.48
CA ILE A 45 -23.40 27.58 10.63
C ILE A 45 -22.90 29.04 10.68
N SER A 46 -23.67 29.89 11.35
CA SER A 46 -23.27 31.28 11.61
C SER A 46 -22.19 31.36 12.68
N ASP A 47 -21.39 32.45 12.68
CA ASP A 47 -20.33 32.71 13.66
C ASP A 47 -20.80 32.65 15.12
N SER A 48 -22.09 32.84 15.33
CA SER A 48 -22.71 32.83 16.66
C SER A 48 -23.20 31.46 17.10
N SER A 49 -23.21 30.46 16.21
CA SER A 49 -23.57 29.07 16.46
C SER A 49 -22.32 28.22 16.74
N SER A 50 -22.47 27.10 17.44
CA SER A 50 -21.35 26.22 17.73
C SER A 50 -21.72 24.75 17.64
N ILE A 51 -20.77 23.96 17.16
CA ILE A 51 -20.85 22.50 17.10
C ILE A 51 -19.64 21.94 17.84
N THR A 52 -19.91 21.07 18.79
CA THR A 52 -18.86 20.45 19.61
C THR A 52 -19.00 18.93 19.53
N PRO A 53 -17.94 18.21 19.16
CA PRO A 53 -17.94 16.76 19.21
C PRO A 53 -17.81 16.30 20.66
N TYR A 54 -18.62 15.33 21.05
CA TYR A 54 -18.53 14.70 22.37
C TYR A 54 -18.76 13.19 22.21
N GLN A 55 -17.70 12.42 22.39
CA GLN A 55 -17.72 10.97 22.15
C GLN A 55 -18.25 10.65 20.76
N GLN A 56 -19.38 9.93 20.67
CA GLN A 56 -20.03 9.58 19.41
C GLN A 56 -21.24 10.47 19.07
N GLN A 57 -21.27 11.69 19.64
CA GLN A 57 -22.37 12.64 19.48
C GLN A 57 -21.84 14.01 19.06
N LEU A 58 -22.68 14.74 18.33
CA LEU A 58 -22.51 16.16 18.08
C LEU A 58 -23.44 16.94 18.97
N VAL A 59 -22.89 17.86 19.75
CA VAL A 59 -23.65 18.83 20.54
C VAL A 59 -23.71 20.11 19.72
N LEU A 60 -24.93 20.52 19.38
CA LEU A 60 -25.23 21.60 18.44
C LEU A 60 -25.92 22.72 19.20
N ASN A 61 -25.33 23.90 19.29
CA ASN A 61 -25.95 25.12 19.78
C ASN A 61 -26.24 26.02 18.58
N VAL A 62 -27.41 25.84 17.97
CA VAL A 62 -27.76 26.38 16.65
C VAL A 62 -29.21 26.86 16.62
N THR A 63 -29.57 27.65 15.62
CA THR A 63 -30.94 28.02 15.38
C THR A 63 -31.78 26.84 14.80
N PRO A 64 -33.08 26.80 14.96
CA PRO A 64 -33.90 25.74 14.39
C PRO A 64 -33.80 25.59 12.87
N ALA A 65 -33.49 26.67 12.15
CA ALA A 65 -33.31 26.65 10.71
C ALA A 65 -31.94 26.01 10.33
N GLU A 66 -30.92 26.30 11.08
CA GLU A 66 -29.58 25.67 10.91
C GLU A 66 -29.66 24.20 11.27
N TYR A 67 -30.34 23.84 12.35
CA TYR A 67 -30.51 22.45 12.76
C TYR A 67 -31.14 21.58 11.67
N LYS A 68 -32.20 22.06 10.99
CA LYS A 68 -32.78 21.32 9.86
C LYS A 68 -31.79 21.09 8.73
N ARG A 69 -31.03 22.11 8.33
CA ARG A 69 -29.98 21.96 7.30
C ARG A 69 -28.88 20.99 7.71
N ILE A 70 -28.46 21.05 8.97
CA ILE A 70 -27.48 20.11 9.52
C ILE A 70 -28.00 18.69 9.50
N LEU A 71 -29.25 18.44 9.85
CA LEU A 71 -29.88 17.11 9.79
C LEU A 71 -29.90 16.54 8.37
N GLU A 72 -30.22 17.36 7.37
CA GLU A 72 -30.17 16.93 5.96
C GLU A 72 -28.77 16.55 5.53
N LEU A 73 -27.77 17.34 5.90
CA LEU A 73 -26.36 17.03 5.63
C LEU A 73 -25.89 15.79 6.39
N LEU A 74 -26.25 15.65 7.66
CA LEU A 74 -25.89 14.46 8.45
C LEU A 74 -26.50 13.19 7.86
N GLY A 75 -27.72 13.25 7.32
CA GLY A 75 -28.31 12.13 6.61
C GLY A 75 -27.54 11.67 5.38
N GLN A 76 -26.74 12.56 4.78
CA GLN A 76 -25.85 12.22 3.65
C GLN A 76 -24.43 11.83 4.08
N LEU A 77 -23.95 12.36 5.21
CA LEU A 77 -22.59 12.15 5.69
C LEU A 77 -22.47 10.95 6.64
N ASP A 78 -23.52 10.66 7.44
CA ASP A 78 -23.52 9.56 8.40
C ASP A 78 -23.99 8.24 7.75
N VAL A 79 -23.28 7.83 6.67
CA VAL A 79 -23.55 6.61 5.92
C VAL A 79 -22.54 5.53 6.30
N ALA A 80 -23.01 4.29 6.42
CA ALA A 80 -22.14 3.16 6.69
C ALA A 80 -21.09 2.98 5.57
N PRO A 81 -19.77 2.93 5.88
CA PRO A 81 -18.77 2.64 4.88
C PRO A 81 -18.97 1.21 4.34
N ARG A 82 -18.81 1.05 3.03
CA ARG A 82 -18.94 -0.25 2.39
C ARG A 82 -17.78 -1.15 2.81
N SER A 83 -18.10 -2.42 3.04
CA SER A 83 -17.09 -3.46 3.27
C SER A 83 -16.59 -3.98 1.93
N LEU A 84 -15.28 -4.06 1.76
CA LEU A 84 -14.62 -4.41 0.51
C LEU A 84 -13.72 -5.61 0.71
N LEU A 85 -13.65 -6.48 -0.29
CA LEU A 85 -12.64 -7.52 -0.43
C LEU A 85 -11.62 -7.07 -1.47
N ILE A 86 -10.40 -6.81 -1.03
CA ILE A 86 -9.29 -6.42 -1.88
C ILE A 86 -8.45 -7.66 -2.12
N SER A 87 -8.25 -8.04 -3.39
CA SER A 87 -7.41 -9.15 -3.83
C SER A 87 -6.25 -8.62 -4.64
N VAL A 88 -5.01 -8.97 -4.27
CA VAL A 88 -3.82 -8.63 -5.04
C VAL A 88 -3.23 -9.92 -5.58
N ARG A 89 -3.02 -9.98 -6.89
CA ARG A 89 -2.39 -11.09 -7.59
C ARG A 89 -1.00 -10.66 -8.05
N ASN A 90 -0.04 -11.50 -7.72
CA ASN A 90 1.32 -11.41 -8.18
C ASN A 90 1.59 -12.65 -9.04
N ARG A 91 1.96 -12.43 -10.30
CA ARG A 91 2.42 -13.47 -11.21
C ARG A 91 3.87 -13.21 -11.54
N SER A 92 4.74 -14.15 -11.21
CA SER A 92 6.15 -14.08 -11.52
C SER A 92 6.53 -15.17 -12.51
N ASP A 93 7.20 -14.78 -13.58
CA ASP A 93 7.80 -15.68 -14.55
C ASP A 93 9.30 -15.36 -14.61
N GLY A 94 10.15 -16.38 -14.43
CA GLY A 94 11.60 -16.22 -14.42
C GLY A 94 12.28 -17.31 -15.25
N SER A 95 13.35 -16.94 -15.94
CA SER A 95 14.24 -17.88 -16.60
C SER A 95 15.68 -17.53 -16.24
N SER A 96 16.48 -18.55 -15.96
CA SER A 96 17.93 -18.39 -15.77
C SER A 96 18.66 -19.41 -16.61
N GLU A 97 19.73 -18.96 -17.22
CA GLU A 97 20.66 -19.78 -17.98
C GLU A 97 22.08 -19.57 -17.44
N ASP A 98 22.67 -20.63 -16.95
CA ASP A 98 24.02 -20.68 -16.45
C ASP A 98 24.86 -21.57 -17.34
N SER A 99 25.99 -21.06 -17.82
CA SER A 99 26.97 -21.83 -18.56
C SER A 99 28.33 -21.71 -17.87
N ARG A 100 28.94 -22.85 -17.56
CA ARG A 100 30.27 -22.92 -16.94
C ARG A 100 31.17 -23.80 -17.76
N TYR A 101 32.33 -23.26 -18.08
CA TYR A 101 33.42 -23.98 -18.75
C TYR A 101 34.58 -24.05 -17.75
N GLY A 102 34.96 -25.24 -17.37
CA GLY A 102 36.09 -25.47 -16.46
C GLY A 102 37.10 -26.43 -17.07
N VAL A 103 38.37 -26.12 -16.87
CA VAL A 103 39.44 -27.04 -17.16
C VAL A 103 39.96 -27.55 -15.82
N GLU A 104 39.74 -28.83 -15.55
CA GLU A 104 40.22 -29.51 -14.37
C GLU A 104 41.43 -30.32 -14.75
N GLY A 105 42.56 -30.15 -14.05
CA GLY A 105 43.74 -30.88 -14.32
C GLY A 105 44.74 -30.80 -13.18
N ARG A 106 45.55 -31.84 -13.06
CA ARG A 106 46.67 -31.88 -12.13
C ARG A 106 47.96 -31.89 -12.94
N VAL A 107 48.65 -30.75 -12.94
CA VAL A 107 49.97 -30.62 -13.54
C VAL A 107 50.95 -30.27 -12.43
N GLY A 108 51.97 -31.05 -12.20
CA GLY A 108 53.01 -30.75 -11.21
C GLY A 108 54.19 -31.69 -11.33
N THR A 109 55.37 -31.12 -11.42
CA THR A 109 56.64 -31.79 -11.26
C THR A 109 57.35 -31.17 -10.06
N GLY A 110 57.43 -31.92 -8.96
CA GLY A 110 58.16 -31.44 -7.79
C GLY A 110 57.29 -30.71 -6.74
N ALA A 111 57.76 -29.62 -6.16
CA ALA A 111 57.22 -28.95 -5.01
C ALA A 111 55.99 -28.03 -5.29
N VAL A 112 55.63 -27.78 -6.56
CA VAL A 112 54.50 -26.91 -6.95
C VAL A 112 53.35 -27.78 -7.45
N ARG A 113 52.20 -27.68 -6.78
CA ARG A 113 50.99 -28.39 -7.13
C ARG A 113 49.90 -27.35 -7.39
N VAL A 114 49.31 -27.37 -8.56
CA VAL A 114 48.13 -26.61 -8.90
C VAL A 114 46.96 -27.60 -9.03
N GLU A 115 45.98 -27.49 -8.16
CA GLU A 115 44.76 -28.27 -8.20
C GLU A 115 43.57 -27.33 -8.45
N SER A 116 42.73 -27.65 -9.44
CA SER A 116 41.47 -26.99 -9.69
C SER A 116 40.38 -28.05 -9.86
N GLY A 117 39.31 -27.96 -9.06
CA GLY A 117 38.18 -28.87 -9.12
C GLY A 117 38.38 -30.25 -8.48
N THR A 118 37.64 -31.25 -8.96
CA THR A 118 37.72 -32.64 -8.46
C THR A 118 39.03 -33.27 -8.79
N PRO A 119 39.68 -34.02 -7.86
CA PRO A 119 41.04 -34.54 -8.07
C PRO A 119 41.10 -35.52 -9.25
N ALA A 120 41.69 -35.05 -10.34
CA ALA A 120 42.02 -35.86 -11.51
C ALA A 120 43.29 -36.70 -11.26
N ARG A 121 43.45 -37.82 -11.99
CA ARG A 121 44.67 -38.61 -11.95
C ARG A 121 45.84 -37.80 -12.50
N ARG A 122 47.07 -38.12 -12.07
CA ARG A 122 48.29 -37.42 -12.52
C ARG A 122 48.36 -37.47 -14.06
N GLY A 123 48.46 -36.30 -14.69
CA GLY A 123 48.53 -36.18 -16.16
C GLY A 123 47.20 -36.15 -16.90
N GLU A 124 46.10 -36.14 -16.18
CA GLU A 124 44.74 -36.07 -16.77
C GLU A 124 44.24 -34.63 -16.77
N VAL A 125 43.80 -34.15 -17.92
CA VAL A 125 43.10 -32.84 -18.09
C VAL A 125 41.67 -33.16 -18.46
N ARG A 126 40.74 -32.68 -17.68
CA ARG A 126 39.29 -32.77 -17.97
C ARG A 126 38.74 -31.40 -18.31
N VAL A 127 38.03 -31.33 -19.37
CA VAL A 127 37.26 -30.15 -19.76
C VAL A 127 35.80 -30.42 -19.38
N GLY A 128 35.31 -29.68 -18.41
CA GLY A 128 33.91 -29.74 -18.00
C GLY A 128 33.11 -28.61 -18.64
N VAL A 129 31.97 -28.94 -19.21
CA VAL A 129 30.99 -28.00 -19.68
C VAL A 129 29.71 -28.28 -18.90
N ASP A 130 29.29 -27.34 -18.10
CA ASP A 130 28.04 -27.42 -17.32
C ASP A 130 27.09 -26.33 -17.83
N GLN A 131 25.97 -26.72 -18.38
CA GLN A 131 24.91 -25.84 -18.81
C GLN A 131 23.66 -26.15 -18.02
N ARG A 132 23.10 -25.14 -17.37
CA ARG A 132 21.86 -25.26 -16.59
C ARG A 132 20.89 -24.19 -17.06
N ALA A 133 19.73 -24.62 -17.49
CA ALA A 133 18.60 -23.73 -17.71
C ALA A 133 17.53 -24.03 -16.66
N ARG A 134 17.01 -22.99 -16.04
CA ARG A 134 15.94 -23.08 -15.06
C ARG A 134 14.83 -22.10 -15.41
N THR A 135 13.61 -22.61 -15.46
CA THR A 135 12.40 -21.78 -15.62
C THR A 135 11.58 -21.92 -14.34
N GLU A 136 11.16 -20.81 -13.79
CA GLU A 136 10.35 -20.76 -12.57
C GLU A 136 9.14 -19.85 -12.85
N SER A 137 7.95 -20.36 -12.57
CA SER A 137 6.73 -19.57 -12.66
C SER A 137 5.93 -19.73 -11.37
N GLY A 138 5.36 -18.65 -10.90
CA GLY A 138 4.58 -18.64 -9.68
C GLY A 138 3.43 -17.64 -9.75
N THR A 139 2.29 -18.00 -9.17
CA THR A 139 1.17 -17.08 -9.00
C THR A 139 0.76 -17.10 -7.53
N GLY A 140 0.78 -15.94 -6.90
CA GLY A 140 0.29 -15.74 -5.54
C GLY A 140 -0.90 -14.78 -5.55
N THR A 141 -1.92 -15.08 -4.74
CA THR A 141 -3.02 -14.14 -4.50
C THR A 141 -3.13 -13.90 -3.01
N GLN A 142 -3.18 -12.64 -2.62
CA GLN A 142 -3.38 -12.19 -1.24
C GLN A 142 -4.71 -11.45 -1.16
N GLN A 143 -5.44 -11.63 -0.07
CA GLN A 143 -6.75 -11.01 0.12
C GLN A 143 -6.85 -10.35 1.48
N VAL A 144 -7.51 -9.19 1.53
CA VAL A 144 -7.82 -8.48 2.77
C VAL A 144 -9.21 -7.88 2.69
N ARG A 145 -9.92 -7.89 3.81
CA ARG A 145 -11.16 -7.12 3.97
C ARG A 145 -10.82 -5.75 4.52
N ALA A 146 -11.41 -4.74 3.94
CA ALA A 146 -11.23 -3.34 4.34
C ALA A 146 -12.56 -2.59 4.26
N LEU A 147 -12.62 -1.46 4.93
CA LEU A 147 -13.69 -0.49 4.73
C LEU A 147 -13.27 0.50 3.64
N GLU A 148 -14.26 1.00 2.93
CA GLU A 148 -14.06 2.08 1.95
C GLU A 148 -13.41 3.30 2.62
N ASN A 149 -12.45 3.94 1.93
CA ASN A 149 -11.64 5.08 2.41
C ASN A 149 -10.72 4.78 3.62
N VAL A 150 -10.58 3.51 4.01
CA VAL A 150 -9.69 3.11 5.10
C VAL A 150 -8.49 2.35 4.52
N PRO A 151 -7.24 2.73 4.88
CA PRO A 151 -6.07 2.00 4.43
C PRO A 151 -6.07 0.57 4.96
N ALA A 152 -5.88 -0.39 4.07
CA ALA A 152 -5.68 -1.79 4.42
C ALA A 152 -4.22 -2.19 4.20
N LEU A 153 -3.67 -2.97 5.12
CA LEU A 153 -2.32 -3.51 5.04
C LEU A 153 -2.37 -5.03 5.04
N ILE A 154 -1.70 -5.65 4.07
CA ILE A 154 -1.23 -7.02 4.21
C ILE A 154 0.29 -7.03 4.15
N SER A 155 0.93 -7.65 5.14
CA SER A 155 2.35 -7.92 5.09
C SER A 155 2.64 -9.32 5.61
N ALA A 156 3.63 -9.96 4.98
CA ALA A 156 4.15 -11.25 5.39
C ALA A 156 5.68 -11.21 5.29
N GLY A 157 6.37 -11.93 6.17
CA GLY A 157 7.83 -11.93 6.14
C GLY A 157 8.44 -12.82 7.20
N ASN A 158 9.77 -12.88 7.15
CA ASN A 158 10.60 -13.63 8.09
C ASN A 158 11.65 -12.71 8.71
N VAL A 159 12.09 -13.06 9.90
CA VAL A 159 13.17 -12.36 10.58
C VAL A 159 14.46 -13.17 10.41
N TYR A 160 15.50 -12.53 9.90
CA TYR A 160 16.79 -13.16 9.65
C TYR A 160 17.85 -12.62 10.59
N PRO A 161 18.65 -13.50 11.22
CA PRO A 161 19.81 -13.07 12.01
C PRO A 161 20.98 -12.68 11.07
N VAL A 162 21.25 -11.40 10.99
CA VAL A 162 22.37 -10.85 10.20
C VAL A 162 23.54 -10.57 11.14
N ARG A 163 24.77 -10.96 10.73
CA ARG A 163 25.98 -10.63 11.49
C ARG A 163 26.36 -9.17 11.25
N THR A 164 26.47 -8.41 12.33
CA THR A 164 26.75 -6.97 12.28
C THR A 164 28.22 -6.66 12.49
N ASP A 165 28.97 -7.58 13.16
CA ASP A 165 30.38 -7.35 13.48
C ASP A 165 31.26 -8.62 13.32
N ARG A 166 32.59 -8.43 13.49
CA ARG A 166 33.59 -9.52 13.47
C ARG A 166 33.53 -10.41 14.73
N TYR A 167 32.88 -9.96 15.78
CA TYR A 167 32.82 -10.65 17.08
C TYR A 167 31.58 -11.56 17.19
N GLY A 168 30.75 -11.63 16.14
CA GLY A 168 29.65 -12.56 16.06
C GLY A 168 28.32 -12.03 16.60
N SER A 169 28.21 -10.72 16.85
CA SER A 169 26.92 -10.07 17.16
C SER A 169 25.96 -10.26 16.01
N ARG A 170 24.71 -10.59 16.33
CA ARG A 170 23.65 -10.81 15.37
C ARG A 170 22.53 -9.82 15.62
N GLU A 171 22.13 -9.16 14.56
CA GLU A 171 20.93 -8.32 14.55
C GLU A 171 19.81 -9.07 13.84
N LEU A 172 18.61 -8.97 14.39
CA LEU A 172 17.41 -9.56 13.79
C LEU A 172 16.81 -8.56 12.83
N VAL A 173 16.96 -8.81 11.52
CA VAL A 173 16.44 -7.93 10.48
C VAL A 173 15.15 -8.52 9.91
N PRO A 174 14.00 -7.81 10.00
CA PRO A 174 12.78 -8.23 9.37
C PRO A 174 12.86 -8.04 7.84
N VAL A 175 12.61 -9.11 7.11
CA VAL A 175 12.48 -9.09 5.64
C VAL A 175 11.02 -9.34 5.33
N THR A 176 10.29 -8.26 5.09
CA THR A 176 8.83 -8.27 4.88
C THR A 176 8.49 -7.87 3.46
N SER A 177 7.42 -8.45 2.95
CA SER A 177 6.79 -8.06 1.70
C SER A 177 5.32 -7.80 1.97
N GLY A 178 4.76 -6.76 1.36
CA GLY A 178 3.37 -6.43 1.60
C GLY A 178 2.86 -5.33 0.70
N PHE A 179 1.60 -5.01 0.86
CA PHE A 179 1.00 -3.87 0.20
C PHE A 179 0.05 -3.12 1.15
N TYR A 180 0.01 -1.81 0.96
CA TYR A 180 -1.05 -0.93 1.46
C TYR A 180 -2.00 -0.64 0.31
N ALA A 181 -3.29 -0.66 0.57
CA ALA A 181 -4.28 -0.26 -0.42
C ALA A 181 -5.36 0.60 0.25
N THR A 182 -5.67 1.74 -0.35
CA THR A 182 -6.82 2.56 0.02
C THR A 182 -7.77 2.60 -1.17
N VAL A 183 -9.01 2.21 -0.96
CA VAL A 183 -10.01 2.09 -2.02
C VAL A 183 -11.10 3.13 -1.83
N ARG A 184 -11.41 3.85 -2.90
CA ARG A 184 -12.55 4.78 -3.01
C ARG A 184 -13.44 4.32 -4.14
N ILE A 185 -14.75 4.29 -3.89
CA ILE A 185 -15.73 3.95 -4.92
C ILE A 185 -16.41 5.23 -5.41
N VAL A 186 -16.39 5.42 -6.73
CA VAL A 186 -17.05 6.54 -7.40
C VAL A 186 -18.00 5.97 -8.45
N ALA A 187 -19.28 5.98 -8.17
CA ALA A 187 -20.32 5.31 -8.95
C ALA A 187 -20.03 3.79 -9.09
N ASP A 188 -19.73 3.30 -10.31
CA ASP A 188 -19.41 1.90 -10.59
C ASP A 188 -17.91 1.64 -10.76
N GLU A 189 -17.09 2.66 -10.54
CA GLU A 189 -15.65 2.57 -10.65
C GLU A 189 -14.98 2.62 -9.28
N VAL A 190 -13.83 2.02 -9.20
CA VAL A 190 -12.95 2.07 -8.03
C VAL A 190 -11.68 2.84 -8.36
N ILE A 191 -11.29 3.70 -7.44
CA ILE A 191 -9.97 4.34 -7.43
C ILE A 191 -9.19 3.69 -6.30
N VAL A 192 -8.05 3.11 -6.63
CA VAL A 192 -7.21 2.40 -5.66
C VAL A 192 -5.84 3.06 -5.63
N ASP A 193 -5.46 3.54 -4.45
CA ASP A 193 -4.10 3.95 -4.13
C ASP A 193 -3.37 2.73 -3.58
N VAL A 194 -2.29 2.33 -4.22
CA VAL A 194 -1.51 1.14 -3.85
C VAL A 194 -0.07 1.54 -3.59
N ASP A 195 0.46 1.10 -2.46
CA ASP A 195 1.87 1.12 -2.13
C ASP A 195 2.30 -0.30 -1.78
N GLN A 196 3.14 -0.88 -2.63
CA GLN A 196 3.69 -2.22 -2.46
C GLN A 196 5.17 -2.16 -2.22
N HIS A 197 5.63 -2.94 -1.27
CA HIS A 197 7.04 -3.18 -1.06
C HIS A 197 7.30 -4.69 -0.93
N ALA A 198 8.40 -5.13 -1.52
CA ALA A 198 8.86 -6.50 -1.46
C ALA A 198 10.35 -6.50 -1.11
N ASN A 199 10.66 -7.09 0.02
CA ASN A 199 12.04 -7.31 0.45
C ASN A 199 12.37 -8.78 0.29
N ARG A 200 13.54 -9.07 -0.27
CA ARG A 200 14.03 -10.44 -0.42
C ARG A 200 15.48 -10.52 0.03
N MET A 201 15.78 -11.54 0.81
CA MET A 201 17.18 -11.82 1.16
C MET A 201 17.87 -12.56 0.02
N GLN A 202 18.98 -12.00 -0.47
CA GLN A 202 19.83 -12.64 -1.47
C GLN A 202 21.26 -12.70 -0.93
N GLY A 203 21.63 -13.87 -0.43
CA GLY A 203 22.92 -14.05 0.24
C GLY A 203 22.99 -13.23 1.54
N ARG A 204 23.79 -12.14 1.53
CA ARG A 204 23.93 -11.21 2.67
C ARG A 204 23.22 -9.88 2.45
N ASP A 205 22.71 -9.65 1.25
CA ASP A 205 22.09 -8.39 0.87
C ASP A 205 20.57 -8.50 0.91
N ILE A 206 19.92 -7.40 1.20
CA ILE A 206 18.46 -7.27 1.14
C ILE A 206 18.13 -6.49 -0.13
N GLN A 207 17.50 -7.15 -1.07
CA GLN A 207 16.91 -6.50 -2.23
C GLN A 207 15.55 -5.95 -1.87
N THR A 208 15.35 -4.67 -2.14
CA THR A 208 14.07 -3.97 -1.93
C THR A 208 13.50 -3.58 -3.28
N GLN A 209 12.24 -3.89 -3.49
CA GLN A 209 11.45 -3.45 -4.63
C GLN A 209 10.22 -2.73 -4.10
N GLY A 210 9.88 -1.60 -4.71
CA GLY A 210 8.70 -0.81 -4.36
C GLY A 210 7.92 -0.41 -5.59
N LEU A 211 6.60 -0.35 -5.46
CA LEU A 211 5.67 0.17 -6.46
C LEU A 211 4.66 1.04 -5.74
N GLN A 212 4.57 2.32 -6.13
CA GLN A 212 3.53 3.22 -5.66
C GLN A 212 2.75 3.73 -6.87
N THR A 213 1.45 3.52 -6.87
CA THR A 213 0.60 3.89 -8.00
C THR A 213 -0.84 4.14 -7.56
N GLN A 214 -1.54 4.96 -8.35
CA GLN A 214 -2.99 5.12 -8.27
C GLN A 214 -3.60 4.60 -9.57
N VAL A 215 -4.55 3.69 -9.44
CA VAL A 215 -5.24 3.10 -10.59
C VAL A 215 -6.74 3.28 -10.47
N ARG A 216 -7.41 3.28 -11.64
CA ARG A 216 -8.86 3.30 -11.73
C ARG A 216 -9.34 2.09 -12.56
N GLY A 217 -10.46 1.52 -12.17
CA GLY A 217 -11.07 0.42 -12.91
C GLY A 217 -12.48 0.10 -12.42
N HIS A 218 -13.07 -0.96 -12.95
CA HIS A 218 -14.41 -1.39 -12.56
C HIS A 218 -14.37 -2.33 -11.36
N LEU A 219 -15.39 -2.23 -10.53
CA LEU A 219 -15.62 -3.13 -9.41
C LEU A 219 -15.71 -4.58 -9.92
N GLY A 220 -15.11 -5.54 -9.21
CA GLY A 220 -15.10 -6.96 -9.57
C GLY A 220 -14.13 -7.35 -10.69
N SER A 221 -13.46 -6.39 -11.34
CA SER A 221 -12.51 -6.65 -12.42
C SER A 221 -11.06 -6.58 -11.96
N TRP A 222 -10.17 -7.36 -12.58
CA TRP A 222 -8.74 -7.26 -12.36
C TRP A 222 -8.17 -6.02 -13.04
N ILE A 223 -7.57 -5.14 -12.24
CA ILE A 223 -6.93 -3.89 -12.67
C ILE A 223 -5.42 -4.10 -12.65
N PRO A 224 -4.71 -3.98 -13.76
CA PRO A 224 -3.26 -4.08 -13.77
C PRO A 224 -2.62 -2.91 -13.04
N LEU A 225 -1.67 -3.19 -12.15
CA LEU A 225 -0.91 -2.18 -11.41
C LEU A 225 0.39 -1.83 -12.12
N GLY A 226 1.02 -2.83 -12.73
CA GLY A 226 2.30 -2.68 -13.42
C GLY A 226 3.00 -4.01 -13.65
N ASN A 227 4.11 -3.91 -14.36
CA ASN A 227 5.05 -5.00 -14.60
C ASN A 227 6.43 -4.58 -14.09
N LEU A 228 7.06 -5.44 -13.31
CA LEU A 228 8.43 -5.29 -12.84
C LEU A 228 9.31 -6.28 -13.60
N GLN A 229 10.27 -5.77 -14.36
CA GLN A 229 11.19 -6.59 -15.12
C GLN A 229 12.62 -6.41 -14.59
N SER A 230 13.31 -7.51 -14.31
CA SER A 230 14.68 -7.51 -13.86
C SER A 230 15.52 -8.43 -14.75
N ASN A 231 16.62 -7.89 -15.24
CA ASN A 231 17.62 -8.64 -16.02
C ASN A 231 18.96 -8.58 -15.27
N SER A 232 19.54 -9.73 -14.99
CA SER A 232 20.87 -9.82 -14.42
C SER A 232 21.79 -10.63 -15.31
N GLN A 233 23.03 -10.15 -15.47
CA GLN A 233 24.09 -10.86 -16.15
C GLN A 233 25.27 -10.98 -15.21
N GLU A 234 25.77 -12.18 -15.02
CA GLU A 234 26.93 -12.46 -14.21
C GLU A 234 28.03 -13.10 -15.09
N ASN A 235 29.21 -12.54 -15.02
CA ASN A 235 30.40 -13.08 -15.71
C ASN A 235 31.46 -13.39 -14.68
N GLN A 236 31.83 -14.66 -14.58
CA GLN A 236 32.92 -15.13 -13.72
C GLN A 236 34.12 -15.50 -14.58
N ARG A 237 35.26 -14.89 -14.29
CA ARG A 237 36.52 -15.19 -14.97
C ARG A 237 37.55 -15.62 -13.93
N GLY A 238 38.00 -16.85 -14.05
CA GLY A 238 39.11 -17.41 -13.25
C GLY A 238 40.24 -17.93 -14.11
N ILE A 239 41.39 -18.27 -13.52
CA ILE A 239 42.58 -18.74 -14.25
C ILE A 239 42.30 -20.07 -14.98
N ALA A 240 41.36 -20.88 -14.49
CA ALA A 240 41.05 -22.21 -15.06
C ALA A 240 39.54 -22.43 -15.28
N ALA A 241 38.74 -21.40 -15.11
CA ALA A 241 37.27 -21.48 -15.29
C ALA A 241 36.73 -20.18 -15.88
N TYR A 242 35.85 -20.32 -16.83
CA TYR A 242 35.05 -19.23 -17.40
C TYR A 242 33.58 -19.61 -17.27
N GLY A 243 32.78 -18.71 -16.74
CA GLY A 243 31.35 -18.93 -16.61
C GLY A 243 30.57 -17.63 -16.83
N GLY A 244 29.39 -17.76 -17.39
CA GLY A 244 28.47 -16.67 -17.56
C GLY A 244 27.06 -17.16 -17.27
N GLY A 245 26.28 -16.32 -16.61
CA GLY A 245 24.87 -16.56 -16.36
C GLY A 245 24.04 -15.36 -16.73
N SER A 246 22.87 -15.60 -17.26
CA SER A 246 21.83 -14.60 -17.44
C SER A 246 20.55 -15.02 -16.72
N ALA A 247 19.93 -14.09 -16.02
CA ALA A 247 18.61 -14.33 -15.44
C ALA A 247 17.68 -13.18 -15.80
N THR A 248 16.49 -13.54 -16.26
CA THR A 248 15.42 -12.61 -16.56
C THR A 248 14.23 -12.98 -15.67
N SER A 249 13.69 -12.00 -14.98
CA SER A 249 12.46 -12.18 -14.23
C SER A 249 11.47 -11.08 -14.58
N SER A 250 10.22 -11.46 -14.73
CA SER A 250 9.09 -10.56 -14.94
C SER A 250 8.05 -10.81 -13.85
N THR A 251 7.53 -9.75 -13.26
CA THR A 251 6.51 -9.82 -12.24
C THR A 251 5.35 -8.92 -12.62
N ASP A 252 4.20 -9.51 -12.89
CA ASP A 252 2.95 -8.82 -13.17
C ASP A 252 2.12 -8.70 -11.90
N LEU A 253 1.68 -7.48 -11.62
CA LEU A 253 0.86 -7.15 -10.48
C LEU A 253 -0.51 -6.68 -10.93
N ALA A 254 -1.57 -7.23 -10.31
CA ALA A 254 -2.94 -6.81 -10.55
C ALA A 254 -3.74 -6.81 -9.24
N ILE A 255 -4.69 -5.89 -9.14
CA ILE A 255 -5.59 -5.76 -8.00
C ILE A 255 -7.04 -5.95 -8.46
N LYS A 256 -7.86 -6.54 -7.62
CA LYS A 256 -9.31 -6.64 -7.80
C LYS A 256 -9.99 -6.21 -6.50
N VAL A 257 -11.05 -5.43 -6.64
CA VAL A 257 -11.87 -4.96 -5.52
C VAL A 257 -13.29 -5.43 -5.74
N GLU A 258 -13.85 -6.07 -4.72
CA GLU A 258 -15.22 -6.59 -4.70
C GLU A 258 -15.94 -6.08 -3.44
N LEU A 259 -17.26 -5.96 -3.49
CA LEU A 259 -18.03 -5.75 -2.26
C LEU A 259 -17.96 -7.03 -1.42
N ALA A 260 -17.64 -6.88 -0.14
CA ALA A 260 -17.67 -7.99 0.79
C ALA A 260 -19.09 -8.10 1.38
N GLU A 261 -19.72 -9.23 1.21
CA GLU A 261 -21.00 -9.57 1.86
C GLU A 261 -20.79 -9.85 3.36
#